data_51fcacdc0ac33e2448866d7f7f5a261f
#
_entry.id   51fcacdc0ac33e2448866d7f7f5a261f
#
_cell.length_a   1.000
_cell.length_b   1.000
_cell.length_c   1.000
_cell.angle_alpha   90.00
_cell.angle_beta   90.00
_cell.angle_gamma   90.00
#
_symmetry.space_group_name_H-M   'P 1'
#
loop_
_entity.id
_entity.type
_entity.pdbx_description
1 polymer ?
#
loop_
_entity_poly.entity_id
_entity_poly.type
_entity_poly.pdbx_seq_one_letter_code
_entity_poly.pdbx_strand_id
1 'polypeptide(L)'
;EGSNKQYHTQLEENGVGDYVILTGDPKRVKDIASYLDDAYFVADNREYVTYSGYINGVLCSVVSTGIGGASTAIAMEELIQLGCHTFLRVGTCGGMRLDVQGGDIVIASGAIRQEGTTREYAPIEFPAVPNFEVLSAQVESANKLNLPYHVGVIQSKDSFFGQHAPETMPVYQELQNKWDAYCRLDCLASEMESST
;
A
#
# COMPACT_ATOMS: atom_id res chain seq x y z
N GLU A 1 -5.67 -27.55 -21.09
CA GLU A 1 -4.48 -27.39 -20.24
C GLU A 1 -4.67 -26.05 -19.55
N GLY A 2 -4.95 -26.08 -18.24
CA GLY A 2 -5.15 -24.84 -17.45
C GLY A 2 -3.82 -24.11 -17.34
N SER A 3 -3.84 -22.80 -17.60
CA SER A 3 -2.71 -21.93 -17.36
C SER A 3 -2.39 -21.97 -15.86
N ASN A 4 -1.14 -22.18 -15.47
CA ASN A 4 -0.66 -22.07 -14.08
C ASN A 4 -0.58 -20.60 -13.62
N LYS A 5 -1.03 -19.66 -14.47
CA LYS A 5 -1.00 -18.23 -14.20
C LYS A 5 -2.18 -17.78 -13.36
N GLN A 6 -1.92 -16.87 -12.45
CA GLN A 6 -2.95 -16.16 -11.71
C GLN A 6 -3.83 -15.34 -12.67
N TYR A 7 -5.12 -15.24 -12.37
CA TYR A 7 -6.09 -14.69 -13.31
C TYR A 7 -5.88 -13.18 -13.58
N HIS A 8 -5.66 -12.39 -12.54
CA HIS A 8 -5.54 -10.95 -12.69
C HIS A 8 -4.09 -10.52 -12.92
N THR A 9 -3.17 -10.99 -12.11
CA THR A 9 -1.76 -10.58 -12.17
C THR A 9 -0.98 -11.26 -13.29
N GLN A 10 -1.46 -12.39 -13.83
CA GLN A 10 -0.77 -13.23 -14.81
C GLN A 10 0.60 -13.73 -14.34
N LEU A 11 0.80 -13.82 -13.03
CA LEU A 11 2.02 -14.31 -12.39
C LEU A 11 2.00 -15.83 -12.22
N GLU A 12 3.19 -16.42 -12.14
CA GLU A 12 3.45 -17.82 -11.85
C GLU A 12 4.42 -17.94 -10.67
N GLU A 13 4.41 -19.09 -9.98
CA GLU A 13 5.19 -19.34 -8.76
C GLU A 13 6.69 -19.02 -8.90
N ASN A 14 7.29 -19.34 -10.03
CA ASN A 14 8.72 -19.10 -10.26
C ASN A 14 9.07 -17.68 -10.75
N GLY A 15 8.07 -16.81 -10.90
CA GLY A 15 8.25 -15.43 -11.42
C GLY A 15 8.30 -14.37 -10.35
N VAL A 16 8.05 -14.72 -9.09
CA VAL A 16 7.95 -13.77 -7.97
C VAL A 16 8.76 -14.22 -6.77
N GLY A 17 9.24 -13.25 -5.99
CA GLY A 17 9.96 -13.52 -4.75
C GLY A 17 9.04 -13.50 -3.53
N ASP A 18 9.54 -14.04 -2.41
CA ASP A 18 8.82 -14.07 -1.13
C ASP A 18 8.55 -12.68 -0.56
N TYR A 19 9.38 -11.70 -0.92
CA TYR A 19 9.28 -10.30 -0.51
C TYR A 19 8.75 -9.47 -1.66
N VAL A 20 7.65 -8.77 -1.43
CA VAL A 20 6.98 -7.99 -2.46
C VAL A 20 6.83 -6.53 -2.04
N ILE A 21 7.30 -5.64 -2.89
CA ILE A 21 7.04 -4.20 -2.78
C ILE A 21 5.79 -3.89 -3.62
N LEU A 22 4.76 -3.36 -2.96
CA LEU A 22 3.52 -2.95 -3.59
C LEU A 22 3.51 -1.44 -3.83
N THR A 23 3.06 -1.01 -5.01
CA THR A 23 2.83 0.39 -5.33
C THR A 23 1.50 0.56 -6.06
N GLY A 24 0.83 1.70 -5.93
CA GLY A 24 -0.45 1.92 -6.58
C GLY A 24 -0.30 2.10 -8.10
N ASP A 25 0.54 3.04 -8.51
CA ASP A 25 0.72 3.42 -9.93
C ASP A 25 1.65 2.44 -10.66
N PRO A 26 1.17 1.78 -11.74
CA PRO A 26 2.00 0.88 -12.57
C PRO A 26 3.28 1.54 -13.11
N LYS A 27 3.26 2.86 -13.34
CA LYS A 27 4.42 3.60 -13.87
C LYS A 27 5.60 3.64 -12.90
N ARG A 28 5.35 3.50 -11.59
CA ARG A 28 6.40 3.51 -10.56
C ARG A 28 7.11 2.16 -10.42
N VAL A 29 6.52 1.08 -10.91
CA VAL A 29 7.08 -0.27 -10.73
C VAL A 29 8.50 -0.36 -11.28
N LYS A 30 8.75 0.12 -12.49
CA LYS A 30 10.08 0.09 -13.12
C LYS A 30 11.09 0.94 -12.35
N ASP A 31 10.67 2.11 -11.86
CA ASP A 31 11.56 3.00 -11.10
C ASP A 31 11.96 2.37 -9.76
N ILE A 32 11.01 1.78 -9.04
CA ILE A 32 11.30 1.05 -7.79
C ILE A 32 12.18 -0.17 -8.08
N ALA A 33 11.87 -0.94 -9.13
CA ALA A 33 12.64 -2.11 -9.52
C ALA A 33 14.08 -1.77 -9.94
N SER A 34 14.36 -0.54 -10.36
CA SER A 34 15.72 -0.11 -10.69
C SER A 34 16.71 -0.14 -9.50
N TYR A 35 16.21 -0.27 -8.28
CA TYR A 35 17.00 -0.45 -7.07
C TYR A 35 17.31 -1.93 -6.75
N LEU A 36 16.75 -2.86 -7.52
CA LEU A 36 17.03 -4.29 -7.41
C LEU A 36 18.20 -4.67 -8.34
N ASP A 37 19.03 -5.59 -7.91
CA ASP A 37 20.05 -6.19 -8.77
C ASP A 37 19.40 -7.08 -9.84
N ASP A 38 19.90 -7.04 -11.07
CA ASP A 38 19.44 -7.84 -12.21
C ASP A 38 17.91 -7.78 -12.43
N ALA A 39 17.31 -6.60 -12.26
CA ALA A 39 15.87 -6.43 -12.39
C ALA A 39 15.35 -6.76 -13.80
N TYR A 40 14.27 -7.53 -13.87
CA TYR A 40 13.64 -7.95 -15.13
C TYR A 40 12.13 -7.82 -15.08
N PHE A 41 11.53 -7.61 -16.25
CA PHE A 41 10.09 -7.59 -16.44
C PHE A 41 9.49 -8.99 -16.31
N VAL A 42 8.37 -9.14 -15.61
CA VAL A 42 7.67 -10.41 -15.41
C VAL A 42 6.32 -10.44 -16.11
N ALA A 43 5.44 -9.46 -15.82
CA ALA A 43 4.09 -9.42 -16.36
C ALA A 43 3.51 -8.00 -16.38
N ASP A 44 2.56 -7.78 -17.28
CA ASP A 44 1.74 -6.58 -17.36
C ASP A 44 0.32 -6.99 -17.77
N ASN A 45 -0.64 -6.86 -16.87
CA ASN A 45 -2.04 -7.13 -17.15
C ASN A 45 -2.92 -6.25 -16.28
N ARG A 46 -3.87 -5.54 -16.87
CA ARG A 46 -4.74 -4.58 -16.19
C ARG A 46 -3.92 -3.51 -15.47
N GLU A 47 -4.20 -3.27 -14.19
CA GLU A 47 -3.45 -2.39 -13.28
C GLU A 47 -2.20 -3.04 -12.67
N TYR A 48 -1.96 -4.33 -12.94
CA TYR A 48 -0.90 -5.14 -12.33
C TYR A 48 0.30 -5.25 -13.26
N VAL A 49 1.33 -4.50 -12.97
CA VAL A 49 2.66 -4.59 -13.61
C VAL A 49 3.63 -5.17 -12.59
N THR A 50 4.46 -6.13 -13.02
CA THR A 50 5.42 -6.80 -12.15
C THR A 50 6.81 -6.81 -12.75
N TYR A 51 7.77 -6.45 -11.91
CA TYR A 51 9.21 -6.64 -12.12
C TYR A 51 9.76 -7.43 -10.94
N SER A 52 10.74 -8.27 -11.19
CA SER A 52 11.47 -9.01 -10.15
C SER A 52 12.97 -8.75 -10.28
N GLY A 53 13.71 -8.93 -9.21
CA GLY A 53 15.16 -8.75 -9.14
C GLY A 53 15.67 -9.17 -7.76
N TYR A 54 16.89 -8.82 -7.42
CA TYR A 54 17.50 -9.33 -6.20
C TYR A 54 17.93 -8.19 -5.26
N ILE A 55 17.86 -8.48 -3.96
CA ILE A 55 18.48 -7.69 -2.90
C ILE A 55 19.34 -8.64 -2.06
N ASN A 56 20.65 -8.45 -2.06
CA ASN A 56 21.60 -9.33 -1.37
C ASN A 56 21.42 -10.83 -1.74
N GLY A 57 21.13 -11.12 -2.99
CA GLY A 57 20.90 -12.48 -3.50
C GLY A 57 19.53 -13.08 -3.19
N VAL A 58 18.63 -12.32 -2.53
CA VAL A 58 17.24 -12.74 -2.28
C VAL A 58 16.33 -12.18 -3.37
N LEU A 59 15.52 -13.04 -3.98
CA LEU A 59 14.55 -12.64 -4.99
C LEU A 59 13.45 -11.79 -4.37
N CYS A 60 13.24 -10.60 -4.92
CA CYS A 60 12.21 -9.64 -4.53
C CYS A 60 11.39 -9.25 -5.75
N SER A 61 10.13 -8.91 -5.55
CA SER A 61 9.25 -8.44 -6.63
C SER A 61 8.69 -7.06 -6.32
N VAL A 62 8.43 -6.30 -7.36
CA VAL A 62 7.70 -5.03 -7.31
C VAL A 62 6.43 -5.18 -8.13
N VAL A 63 5.28 -4.97 -7.51
CA VAL A 63 3.97 -5.19 -8.13
C VAL A 63 3.10 -3.96 -7.95
N SER A 64 2.48 -3.48 -9.03
CA SER A 64 1.45 -2.45 -8.90
C SER A 64 0.10 -3.06 -8.52
N THR A 65 -0.68 -2.31 -7.76
CA THR A 65 -2.00 -2.73 -7.28
C THR A 65 -3.15 -1.97 -7.93
N GLY A 66 -2.87 -0.85 -8.62
CA GLY A 66 -3.90 0.13 -8.92
C GLY A 66 -4.34 0.90 -7.67
N ILE A 67 -5.47 1.56 -7.74
CA ILE A 67 -6.04 2.38 -6.67
C ILE A 67 -7.09 1.59 -5.90
N GLY A 68 -7.01 1.65 -4.57
CA GLY A 68 -8.04 1.17 -3.66
C GLY A 68 -7.83 -0.23 -3.11
N GLY A 69 -8.55 -0.53 -2.04
CA GLY A 69 -8.44 -1.78 -1.30
C GLY A 69 -8.82 -3.01 -2.13
N ALA A 70 -9.84 -2.92 -2.96
CA ALA A 70 -10.32 -4.06 -3.73
C ALA A 70 -9.26 -4.60 -4.72
N SER A 71 -8.61 -3.73 -5.49
CA SER A 71 -7.55 -4.14 -6.41
C SER A 71 -6.28 -4.59 -5.67
N THR A 72 -5.97 -3.95 -4.54
CA THR A 72 -4.86 -4.36 -3.67
C THR A 72 -5.08 -5.75 -3.09
N ALA A 73 -6.29 -6.05 -2.59
CA ALA A 73 -6.64 -7.37 -2.07
C ALA A 73 -6.49 -8.47 -3.13
N ILE A 74 -6.94 -8.23 -4.36
CA ILE A 74 -6.77 -9.18 -5.46
C ILE A 74 -5.28 -9.48 -5.70
N ALA A 75 -4.44 -8.44 -5.78
CA ALA A 75 -3.00 -8.63 -5.97
C ALA A 75 -2.38 -9.45 -4.83
N MET A 76 -2.70 -9.11 -3.58
CA MET A 76 -2.14 -9.80 -2.40
C MET A 76 -2.61 -11.26 -2.34
N GLU A 77 -3.88 -11.54 -2.57
CA GLU A 77 -4.41 -12.91 -2.58
C GLU A 77 -3.72 -13.79 -3.63
N GLU A 78 -3.56 -13.28 -4.86
CA GLU A 78 -2.88 -14.02 -5.92
C GLU A 78 -1.39 -14.23 -5.60
N LEU A 79 -0.71 -13.23 -5.03
CA LEU A 79 0.69 -13.35 -4.59
C LEU A 79 0.86 -14.33 -3.42
N ILE A 80 -0.07 -14.33 -2.46
CA ILE A 80 -0.07 -15.29 -1.35
C ILE A 80 -0.24 -16.73 -1.87
N GLN A 81 -1.11 -16.96 -2.85
CA GLN A 81 -1.25 -18.27 -3.51
C GLN A 81 0.02 -18.74 -4.21
N LEU A 82 0.90 -17.81 -4.61
CA LEU A 82 2.22 -18.10 -5.19
C LEU A 82 3.34 -18.24 -4.15
N GLY A 83 3.00 -18.16 -2.84
CA GLY A 83 3.94 -18.34 -1.74
C GLY A 83 4.56 -17.06 -1.20
N CYS A 84 4.20 -15.88 -1.73
CA CYS A 84 4.68 -14.61 -1.18
C CYS A 84 4.12 -14.38 0.23
N HIS A 85 4.93 -13.91 1.16
CA HIS A 85 4.51 -13.79 2.57
C HIS A 85 4.92 -12.48 3.26
N THR A 86 5.72 -11.63 2.62
CA THR A 86 6.13 -10.34 3.18
C THR A 86 5.86 -9.23 2.18
N PHE A 87 5.02 -8.29 2.58
CA PHE A 87 4.57 -7.20 1.73
C PHE A 87 4.97 -5.85 2.33
N LEU A 88 5.57 -4.99 1.51
CA LEU A 88 5.89 -3.61 1.83
C LEU A 88 5.20 -2.69 0.83
N ARG A 89 4.24 -1.89 1.28
CA ARG A 89 3.62 -0.90 0.42
C ARG A 89 4.43 0.40 0.39
N VAL A 90 4.73 0.88 -0.80
CA VAL A 90 5.34 2.18 -1.09
C VAL A 90 4.39 2.99 -1.96
N GLY A 91 3.90 4.10 -1.45
CA GLY A 91 2.91 4.92 -2.14
C GLY A 91 3.05 6.40 -1.81
N THR A 92 2.07 7.17 -2.23
CA THR A 92 1.93 8.58 -1.87
C THR A 92 0.71 8.76 -0.97
N CYS A 93 0.75 9.75 -0.10
CA CYS A 93 -0.34 10.14 0.78
C CYS A 93 -0.48 11.65 0.86
N GLY A 94 -1.65 12.13 1.23
CA GLY A 94 -1.88 13.53 1.57
C GLY A 94 -1.70 13.75 3.06
N GLY A 95 -0.83 14.67 3.47
CA GLY A 95 -0.66 15.05 4.87
C GLY A 95 -1.97 15.61 5.46
N MET A 96 -2.34 15.17 6.67
CA MET A 96 -3.49 15.66 7.42
C MET A 96 -3.05 16.51 8.61
N ARG A 97 -1.90 16.24 9.18
CA ARG A 97 -1.29 16.99 10.28
C ARG A 97 -0.36 18.07 9.71
N LEU A 98 -0.37 19.26 10.32
CA LEU A 98 0.31 20.45 9.79
C LEU A 98 1.84 20.34 9.75
N ASP A 99 2.43 19.51 10.58
CA ASP A 99 3.88 19.25 10.60
C ASP A 99 4.34 18.19 9.60
N VAL A 100 3.42 17.50 8.95
CA VAL A 100 3.72 16.57 7.84
C VAL A 100 3.85 17.40 6.56
N GLN A 101 5.09 17.62 6.14
CA GLN A 101 5.39 18.47 4.98
C GLN A 101 5.51 17.65 3.69
N GLY A 102 5.36 18.33 2.54
CA GLY A 102 5.60 17.70 1.24
C GLY A 102 7.03 17.18 1.11
N GLY A 103 7.17 15.89 0.83
CA GLY A 103 8.48 15.20 0.76
C GLY A 103 8.85 14.42 2.02
N ASP A 104 8.15 14.60 3.12
CA ASP A 104 8.34 13.79 4.32
C ASP A 104 7.88 12.35 4.09
N ILE A 105 8.53 11.41 4.77
CA ILE A 105 8.11 10.02 4.81
C ILE A 105 7.08 9.82 5.92
N VAL A 106 5.97 9.17 5.60
CA VAL A 106 4.98 8.74 6.60
C VAL A 106 5.02 7.22 6.70
N ILE A 107 5.41 6.71 7.87
CA ILE A 107 5.47 5.29 8.19
C ILE A 107 4.21 4.95 9.00
N ALA A 108 3.33 4.13 8.43
CA ALA A 108 2.06 3.80 9.04
C ALA A 108 2.24 2.78 10.18
N SER A 109 1.91 3.17 11.41
CA SER A 109 1.81 2.25 12.56
C SER A 109 0.43 1.62 12.70
N GLY A 110 -0.51 2.04 11.89
CA GLY A 110 -1.87 1.53 11.77
C GLY A 110 -2.65 2.34 10.75
N ALA A 111 -3.77 1.79 10.28
CA ALA A 111 -4.64 2.47 9.34
C ALA A 111 -6.09 2.49 9.83
N ILE A 112 -6.74 3.64 9.66
CA ILE A 112 -8.19 3.78 9.85
C ILE A 112 -8.88 3.11 8.68
N ARG A 113 -9.69 2.09 8.95
CA ARG A 113 -10.40 1.27 7.96
C ARG A 113 -11.68 1.97 7.48
N GLN A 114 -11.54 3.11 6.81
CA GLN A 114 -12.68 3.84 6.21
C GLN A 114 -12.91 3.38 4.77
N GLU A 115 -12.96 2.09 4.56
CA GLU A 115 -13.18 1.44 3.27
C GLU A 115 -14.00 0.16 3.45
N GLY A 116 -14.46 -0.44 2.37
CA GLY A 116 -15.34 -1.59 2.39
C GLY A 116 -14.63 -2.94 2.30
N THR A 117 -13.49 -3.01 1.63
CA THR A 117 -12.81 -4.28 1.30
C THR A 117 -12.44 -5.06 2.55
N THR A 118 -11.75 -4.44 3.50
CA THR A 118 -11.27 -5.15 4.69
C THR A 118 -12.39 -5.56 5.65
N ARG A 119 -13.59 -5.00 5.51
CA ARG A 119 -14.77 -5.44 6.27
C ARG A 119 -15.23 -6.86 5.89
N GLU A 120 -14.89 -7.30 4.68
CA GLU A 120 -15.14 -8.66 4.23
C GLU A 120 -14.07 -9.66 4.68
N TYR A 121 -12.91 -9.17 5.18
CA TYR A 121 -11.82 -9.96 5.74
C TYR A 121 -11.84 -10.07 7.25
N ALA A 122 -12.22 -8.98 7.94
CA ALA A 122 -12.19 -8.92 9.40
C ALA A 122 -13.28 -7.97 9.93
N PRO A 123 -13.84 -8.20 11.14
CA PRO A 123 -14.77 -7.26 11.75
C PRO A 123 -14.11 -5.88 11.92
N ILE A 124 -14.94 -4.82 11.90
CA ILE A 124 -14.42 -3.43 11.89
C ILE A 124 -13.59 -3.10 13.14
N GLU A 125 -13.86 -3.79 14.25
CA GLU A 125 -13.16 -3.61 15.51
C GLU A 125 -11.73 -4.19 15.49
N PHE A 126 -11.43 -5.08 14.54
CA PHE A 126 -10.06 -5.58 14.37
C PHE A 126 -9.19 -4.51 13.71
N PRO A 127 -8.09 -4.09 14.36
CA PRO A 127 -7.28 -2.99 13.84
C PRO A 127 -6.45 -3.39 12.62
N ALA A 128 -6.31 -2.48 11.66
CA ALA A 128 -5.32 -2.60 10.58
C ALA A 128 -3.97 -2.11 11.12
N VAL A 129 -3.10 -3.04 11.48
CA VAL A 129 -1.75 -2.77 12.01
C VAL A 129 -0.69 -3.55 11.23
N PRO A 130 0.48 -2.94 10.96
CA PRO A 130 1.55 -3.62 10.25
C PRO A 130 2.23 -4.67 11.12
N ASN A 131 2.97 -5.58 10.48
CA ASN A 131 3.91 -6.44 11.19
C ASN A 131 4.99 -5.58 11.86
N PHE A 132 5.27 -5.85 13.14
CA PHE A 132 6.19 -5.03 13.95
C PHE A 132 7.63 -5.05 13.43
N GLU A 133 8.10 -6.17 12.90
CA GLU A 133 9.47 -6.29 12.37
C GLU A 133 9.63 -5.46 11.09
N VAL A 134 8.65 -5.49 10.20
CA VAL A 134 8.64 -4.68 8.96
C VAL A 134 8.55 -3.19 9.31
N LEU A 135 7.68 -2.81 10.24
CA LEU A 135 7.57 -1.43 10.72
C LEU A 135 8.90 -0.93 11.30
N SER A 136 9.53 -1.73 12.15
CA SER A 136 10.81 -1.38 12.79
C SER A 136 11.93 -1.22 11.75
N ALA A 137 11.97 -2.09 10.74
CA ALA A 137 12.95 -2.01 9.64
C ALA A 137 12.76 -0.73 8.80
N GLN A 138 11.51 -0.28 8.57
CA GLN A 138 11.25 0.99 7.90
C GLN A 138 11.77 2.19 8.69
N VAL A 139 11.50 2.22 10.01
CA VAL A 139 11.99 3.29 10.91
C VAL A 139 13.53 3.30 10.94
N GLU A 140 14.16 2.15 11.07
CA GLU A 140 15.60 2.03 11.05
C GLU A 140 16.21 2.51 9.72
N SER A 141 15.58 2.18 8.60
CA SER A 141 16.00 2.62 7.27
C SER A 141 15.89 4.13 7.10
N ALA A 142 14.80 4.75 7.54
CA ALA A 142 14.62 6.20 7.50
C ALA A 142 15.70 6.92 8.34
N ASN A 143 16.02 6.39 9.53
CA ASN A 143 17.08 6.91 10.38
C ASN A 143 18.47 6.78 9.71
N LYS A 144 18.79 5.62 9.14
CA LYS A 144 20.08 5.39 8.43
C LYS A 144 20.26 6.33 7.24
N LEU A 145 19.18 6.64 6.54
CA LEU A 145 19.17 7.55 5.39
C LEU A 145 19.09 9.02 5.79
N ASN A 146 18.91 9.30 7.09
CA ASN A 146 18.73 10.65 7.63
C ASN A 146 17.60 11.44 6.93
N LEU A 147 16.49 10.75 6.64
CA LEU A 147 15.32 11.32 6.00
C LEU A 147 14.31 11.84 7.06
N PRO A 148 13.61 12.95 6.81
CA PRO A 148 12.53 13.38 7.67
C PRO A 148 11.37 12.37 7.58
N TYR A 149 10.90 11.88 8.73
CA TYR A 149 9.81 10.92 8.77
C TYR A 149 8.92 11.10 9.98
N HIS A 150 7.68 10.63 9.84
CA HIS A 150 6.67 10.57 10.88
C HIS A 150 6.18 9.13 11.02
N VAL A 151 5.94 8.69 12.26
CA VAL A 151 5.35 7.37 12.54
C VAL A 151 4.02 7.56 13.22
N GLY A 152 2.95 6.97 12.70
CA GLY A 152 1.63 7.10 13.32
C GLY A 152 0.51 6.52 12.45
N VAL A 153 -0.71 6.76 12.88
CA VAL A 153 -1.92 6.28 12.22
C VAL A 153 -2.20 7.11 10.97
N ILE A 154 -2.61 6.43 9.89
CA ILE A 154 -3.07 7.05 8.65
C ILE A 154 -4.53 6.68 8.36
N GLN A 155 -5.18 7.43 7.50
CA GLN A 155 -6.53 7.11 6.98
C GLN A 155 -6.41 6.34 5.67
N SER A 156 -7.10 5.22 5.58
CA SER A 156 -7.33 4.50 4.32
C SER A 156 -8.80 4.59 3.93
N LYS A 157 -9.11 5.15 2.74
CA LYS A 157 -10.46 5.46 2.28
C LYS A 157 -10.75 4.91 0.89
N ASP A 158 -12.02 4.77 0.54
CA ASP A 158 -12.47 4.36 -0.80
C ASP A 158 -12.70 5.53 -1.75
N SER A 159 -13.15 6.68 -1.24
CA SER A 159 -13.52 7.80 -2.08
C SER A 159 -12.49 8.93 -1.99
N PHE A 160 -11.73 9.13 -3.08
CA PHE A 160 -10.82 10.28 -3.21
C PHE A 160 -11.57 11.61 -3.11
N PHE A 161 -12.64 11.77 -3.89
CA PHE A 161 -13.42 13.01 -3.91
C PHE A 161 -14.28 13.21 -2.67
N GLY A 162 -14.64 12.14 -1.95
CA GLY A 162 -15.29 12.24 -0.65
C GLY A 162 -14.47 13.00 0.39
N GLN A 163 -13.15 13.05 0.21
CA GLN A 163 -12.25 13.83 1.05
C GLN A 163 -11.87 15.18 0.42
N HIS A 164 -11.56 15.21 -0.87
CA HIS A 164 -11.01 16.41 -1.53
C HIS A 164 -12.06 17.37 -2.08
N ALA A 165 -13.30 16.94 -2.21
CA ALA A 165 -14.45 17.74 -2.59
C ALA A 165 -15.72 17.27 -1.86
N PRO A 166 -15.70 17.20 -0.51
CA PRO A 166 -16.79 16.62 0.27
C PRO A 166 -18.11 17.40 0.09
N GLU A 167 -18.05 18.70 -0.22
CA GLU A 167 -19.20 19.57 -0.47
C GLU A 167 -20.04 19.12 -1.66
N THR A 168 -19.50 18.31 -2.57
CA THR A 168 -20.21 17.74 -3.71
C THR A 168 -20.92 16.43 -3.37
N MET A 169 -20.70 15.88 -2.18
CA MET A 169 -21.22 14.58 -1.78
C MET A 169 -22.55 14.69 -1.02
N PRO A 170 -23.53 13.81 -1.28
CA PRO A 170 -24.79 13.79 -0.55
C PRO A 170 -24.62 13.62 0.97
N VAL A 171 -23.54 12.95 1.41
CA VAL A 171 -23.21 12.69 2.81
C VAL A 171 -22.16 13.66 3.38
N TYR A 172 -22.11 14.88 2.85
CA TYR A 172 -21.11 15.90 3.20
C TYR A 172 -20.88 16.02 4.70
N GLN A 173 -21.93 16.17 5.49
CA GLN A 173 -21.79 16.39 6.94
C GLN A 173 -21.14 15.19 7.65
N GLU A 174 -21.45 13.98 7.21
CA GLU A 174 -20.82 12.77 7.77
C GLU A 174 -19.32 12.75 7.45
N LEU A 175 -18.93 13.06 6.22
CA LEU A 175 -17.55 13.10 5.78
C LEU A 175 -16.76 14.16 6.55
N GLN A 176 -17.33 15.36 6.72
CA GLN A 176 -16.70 16.45 7.48
C GLN A 176 -16.50 16.08 8.95
N ASN A 177 -17.51 15.50 9.58
CA ASN A 177 -17.43 15.04 10.97
C ASN A 177 -16.34 13.97 11.18
N LYS A 178 -16.19 13.04 10.25
CA LYS A 178 -15.12 12.03 10.27
C LYS A 178 -13.75 12.67 10.10
N TRP A 179 -13.60 13.58 9.15
CA TRP A 179 -12.36 14.32 8.94
C TRP A 179 -11.92 15.06 10.21
N ASP A 180 -12.83 15.81 10.82
CA ASP A 180 -12.55 16.57 12.05
C ASP A 180 -12.15 15.62 13.20
N ALA A 181 -12.80 14.46 13.32
CA ALA A 181 -12.46 13.48 14.32
C ALA A 181 -11.05 12.90 14.09
N TYR A 182 -10.68 12.56 12.86
CA TYR A 182 -9.36 12.02 12.54
C TYR A 182 -8.25 13.04 12.74
N CYS A 183 -8.48 14.31 12.42
CA CYS A 183 -7.55 15.40 12.74
C CYS A 183 -7.33 15.54 14.25
N ARG A 184 -8.39 15.43 15.06
CA ARG A 184 -8.29 15.48 16.53
C ARG A 184 -7.60 14.24 17.14
N LEU A 185 -7.58 13.14 16.41
CA LEU A 185 -6.89 11.90 16.79
C LEU A 185 -5.44 11.84 16.27
N ASP A 186 -4.91 12.97 15.79
CA ASP A 186 -3.55 13.07 15.25
C ASP A 186 -3.27 12.13 14.05
N CYS A 187 -4.27 11.87 13.21
CA CYS A 187 -4.07 11.13 11.98
C CYS A 187 -3.07 11.87 11.09
N LEU A 188 -1.99 11.19 10.68
CA LEU A 188 -0.86 11.82 9.98
C LEU A 188 -1.18 12.16 8.53
N ALA A 189 -1.81 11.23 7.84
CA ALA A 189 -1.98 11.32 6.40
C ALA A 189 -3.15 10.46 5.92
N SER A 190 -3.52 10.62 4.67
CA SER A 190 -4.61 9.89 4.02
C SER A 190 -4.16 9.28 2.70
N GLU A 191 -4.57 8.05 2.45
CA GLU A 191 -4.34 7.29 1.21
C GLU A 191 -5.49 6.29 0.98
N MET A 192 -5.36 5.26 0.14
CA MET A 192 -6.51 4.45 -0.27
C MET A 192 -6.29 2.92 -0.19
N GLU A 193 -5.13 2.40 0.28
CA GLU A 193 -4.82 0.97 0.22
C GLU A 193 -4.25 0.35 1.50
N SER A 194 -3.67 1.15 2.39
CA SER A 194 -2.87 0.64 3.52
C SER A 194 -3.65 -0.12 4.60
N SER A 195 -4.96 -0.06 4.61
CA SER A 195 -5.77 -0.90 5.52
C SER A 195 -5.92 -2.34 5.03
N THR A 196 -5.65 -2.57 3.74
CA THR A 196 -5.76 -3.88 3.10
C THR A 196 -4.50 -4.70 3.30
#